data_4a15d8f25df397ff9c683d2267e6413c
#
_entry.id   4a15d8f25df397ff9c683d2267e6413c
#
_cell.length_a   1.000
_cell.length_b   1.000
_cell.length_c   1.000
_cell.angle_alpha   90.00
_cell.angle_beta   90.00
_cell.angle_gamma   90.00
#
_symmetry.space_group_name_H-M   'P 1'
#
loop_
_entity.id
_entity.type
_entity.pdbx_description
1 polymer ?
#
loop_
_entity_poly.entity_id
_entity_poly.type
_entity_poly.pdbx_seq_one_letter_code
_entity_poly.pdbx_strand_id
1 'polypeptide(L)'
;MSTAAVVLCSIFVLTEIIFVPLYLKKMWPTKNWNSLGCKMVCATAYLLLALTIAVQTDISGSYAVLMLLGFGFSWLGDLTLHIPKPTKVFFLLGMLFFGMAHVFYCMAYLKIQQKLFPGSPDFFWQEIAAAVAVTAAFLIATYSKDIHFGAMAVPLSVYSCFVSMMTIKSSELGISMLLGKDTADILPAIFLLLGGILFSLSDASLGLITFDTRYKKFKLKIFNTVTYFAAQVFLAFTVLFFN
;
A
#
# COMPACT_ATOMS: atom_id res chain seq x y z
N MET A 1 -18.49 -9.12 13.60
CA MET A 1 -18.27 -7.72 14.07
C MET A 1 -19.51 -7.22 14.79
N SER A 2 -19.34 -6.44 15.87
CA SER A 2 -20.45 -5.76 16.55
C SER A 2 -21.06 -4.65 15.69
N THR A 3 -22.32 -4.28 15.93
CA THR A 3 -22.96 -3.16 15.20
C THR A 3 -22.17 -1.86 15.33
N ALA A 4 -21.63 -1.58 16.53
CA ALA A 4 -20.79 -0.41 16.76
C ALA A 4 -19.51 -0.41 15.88
N ALA A 5 -18.86 -1.56 15.75
CA ALA A 5 -17.68 -1.69 14.88
C ALA A 5 -18.02 -1.51 13.39
N VAL A 6 -19.15 -2.02 12.93
CA VAL A 6 -19.63 -1.79 11.54
C VAL A 6 -19.85 -0.30 11.30
N VAL A 7 -20.48 0.41 12.24
CA VAL A 7 -20.70 1.86 12.16
C VAL A 7 -19.36 2.60 12.11
N LEU A 8 -18.40 2.25 12.99
CA LEU A 8 -17.07 2.88 12.99
C LEU A 8 -16.33 2.64 11.67
N CYS A 9 -16.28 1.41 11.16
CA CYS A 9 -15.69 1.11 9.87
C CYS A 9 -16.33 1.93 8.74
N SER A 10 -17.65 2.06 8.75
CA SER A 10 -18.38 2.89 7.77
C SER A 10 -17.98 4.35 7.86
N ILE A 11 -17.82 4.90 9.08
CA ILE A 11 -17.35 6.28 9.30
C ILE A 11 -15.94 6.46 8.73
N PHE A 12 -15.02 5.54 8.95
CA PHE A 12 -13.64 5.66 8.44
C PHE A 12 -13.60 5.60 6.91
N VAL A 13 -14.37 4.70 6.28
CA VAL A 13 -14.50 4.65 4.81
C VAL A 13 -15.13 5.94 4.26
N LEU A 14 -16.18 6.45 4.89
CA LEU A 14 -16.79 7.73 4.49
C LEU A 14 -15.82 8.90 4.67
N THR A 15 -14.99 8.87 5.71
CA THR A 15 -13.92 9.87 5.91
C THR A 15 -12.96 9.88 4.72
N GLU A 16 -12.54 8.70 4.24
CA GLU A 16 -11.71 8.61 3.02
C GLU A 16 -12.43 9.21 1.79
N ILE A 17 -13.67 8.83 1.56
CA ILE A 17 -14.47 9.32 0.41
C ILE A 17 -14.59 10.86 0.42
N ILE A 18 -14.70 11.48 1.60
CA ILE A 18 -14.84 12.93 1.74
C ILE A 18 -13.48 13.63 1.69
N PHE A 19 -12.49 13.13 2.43
CA PHE A 19 -11.22 13.84 2.62
C PHE A 19 -10.22 13.64 1.49
N VAL A 20 -10.27 12.54 0.73
CA VAL A 20 -9.41 12.35 -0.44
C VAL A 20 -9.64 13.43 -1.51
N PRO A 21 -10.87 13.77 -1.93
CA PRO A 21 -11.10 14.93 -2.82
C PRO A 21 -10.68 16.27 -2.21
N LEU A 22 -10.92 16.48 -0.92
CA LEU A 22 -10.49 17.72 -0.22
C LEU A 22 -8.96 17.83 -0.20
N TYR A 23 -8.26 16.74 0.09
CA TYR A 23 -6.82 16.67 0.02
C TYR A 23 -6.30 17.03 -1.37
N LEU A 24 -6.85 16.40 -2.43
CA LEU A 24 -6.47 16.66 -3.81
C LEU A 24 -6.66 18.12 -4.20
N LYS A 25 -7.79 18.72 -3.83
CA LYS A 25 -8.08 20.14 -4.08
C LYS A 25 -7.07 21.07 -3.37
N LYS A 26 -6.70 20.76 -2.11
CA LYS A 26 -5.80 21.61 -1.32
C LYS A 26 -4.33 21.43 -1.66
N MET A 27 -3.91 20.26 -2.13
CA MET A 27 -2.51 19.95 -2.41
C MET A 27 -2.05 20.39 -3.81
N TRP A 28 -2.96 20.69 -4.72
CA TRP A 28 -2.61 21.06 -6.09
C TRP A 28 -2.59 22.57 -6.28
N PRO A 29 -1.58 23.14 -6.97
CA PRO A 29 -0.42 22.46 -7.59
C PRO A 29 0.76 22.18 -6.64
N THR A 30 0.71 22.68 -5.40
CA THR A 30 1.80 22.59 -4.43
C THR A 30 1.29 22.15 -3.07
N LYS A 31 2.08 21.30 -2.40
CA LYS A 31 1.82 20.86 -1.02
C LYS A 31 1.84 22.03 -0.04
N ASN A 32 0.93 22.02 0.93
CA ASN A 32 0.84 23.00 2.01
C ASN A 32 0.37 22.32 3.31
N TRP A 33 0.40 23.02 4.43
CA TRP A 33 0.02 22.47 5.74
C TRP A 33 -1.44 21.99 5.80
N ASN A 34 -2.36 22.70 5.12
CA ASN A 34 -3.76 22.28 5.08
C ASN A 34 -3.94 20.97 4.28
N SER A 35 -3.16 20.79 3.20
CA SER A 35 -3.18 19.53 2.45
C SER A 35 -2.55 18.39 3.25
N LEU A 36 -1.50 18.66 4.03
CA LEU A 36 -0.94 17.69 4.97
C LEU A 36 -2.00 17.27 5.99
N GLY A 37 -2.70 18.22 6.61
CA GLY A 37 -3.78 17.91 7.55
C GLY A 37 -4.84 17.01 6.95
N CYS A 38 -5.35 17.32 5.74
CA CYS A 38 -6.33 16.46 5.07
C CYS A 38 -5.77 15.06 4.76
N LYS A 39 -4.51 14.97 4.34
CA LYS A 39 -3.87 13.68 4.08
C LYS A 39 -3.73 12.85 5.35
N MET A 40 -3.35 13.47 6.46
CA MET A 40 -3.21 12.76 7.75
C MET A 40 -4.55 12.33 8.33
N VAL A 41 -5.66 13.04 8.04
CA VAL A 41 -7.01 12.57 8.36
C VAL A 41 -7.30 11.25 7.64
N CYS A 42 -7.04 11.18 6.32
CA CYS A 42 -7.19 9.93 5.57
C CYS A 42 -6.26 8.83 6.13
N ALA A 43 -4.98 9.15 6.33
CA ALA A 43 -4.02 8.18 6.85
C ALA A 43 -4.42 7.63 8.23
N THR A 44 -4.98 8.47 9.09
CA THR A 44 -5.51 8.04 10.38
C THR A 44 -6.78 7.21 10.22
N ALA A 45 -7.63 7.51 9.23
CA ALA A 45 -8.85 6.76 8.96
C ALA A 45 -8.56 5.31 8.57
N TYR A 46 -7.65 5.04 7.61
CA TYR A 46 -7.32 3.65 7.27
C TYR A 46 -6.64 2.89 8.42
N LEU A 47 -5.79 3.56 9.20
CA LEU A 47 -5.16 2.94 10.37
C LEU A 47 -6.19 2.56 11.44
N LEU A 48 -7.13 3.46 11.75
CA LEU A 48 -8.21 3.20 12.70
C LEU A 48 -9.21 2.16 12.16
N LEU A 49 -9.44 2.11 10.85
CA LEU A 49 -10.23 1.06 10.21
C LEU A 49 -9.61 -0.31 10.49
N ALA A 50 -8.33 -0.48 10.19
CA ALA A 50 -7.61 -1.73 10.43
C ALA A 50 -7.59 -2.10 11.92
N LEU A 51 -7.34 -1.13 12.80
CA LEU A 51 -7.34 -1.32 14.24
C LEU A 51 -8.72 -1.76 14.75
N THR A 52 -9.80 -1.12 14.29
CA THR A 52 -11.16 -1.47 14.69
C THR A 52 -11.49 -2.90 14.29
N ILE A 53 -11.10 -3.33 13.08
CA ILE A 53 -11.30 -4.71 12.64
C ILE A 53 -10.47 -5.68 13.49
N ALA A 54 -9.20 -5.38 13.73
CA ALA A 54 -8.31 -6.22 14.55
C ALA A 54 -8.84 -6.43 15.97
N VAL A 55 -9.36 -5.37 16.60
CA VAL A 55 -9.98 -5.47 17.96
C VAL A 55 -11.22 -6.36 17.96
N GLN A 56 -11.96 -6.43 16.86
CA GLN A 56 -13.19 -7.24 16.76
C GLN A 56 -12.92 -8.69 16.35
N THR A 57 -11.74 -9.00 15.81
CA THR A 57 -11.34 -10.35 15.42
C THR A 57 -10.39 -10.95 16.48
N ASP A 58 -9.13 -10.61 16.41
CA ASP A 58 -8.11 -10.91 17.42
C ASP A 58 -6.94 -9.94 17.25
N ILE A 59 -6.83 -8.92 18.10
CA ILE A 59 -5.76 -7.93 18.02
C ILE A 59 -4.36 -8.54 18.26
N SER A 60 -4.29 -9.67 18.95
CA SER A 60 -3.04 -10.40 19.24
C SER A 60 -2.65 -11.36 18.12
N GLY A 61 -3.54 -11.60 17.16
CA GLY A 61 -3.27 -12.44 16.01
C GLY A 61 -2.06 -11.97 15.22
N SER A 62 -1.18 -12.89 14.85
CA SER A 62 0.08 -12.55 14.17
C SER A 62 -0.13 -11.80 12.85
N TYR A 63 -1.21 -12.11 12.12
CA TYR A 63 -1.58 -11.39 10.90
C TYR A 63 -1.97 -9.94 11.19
N ALA A 64 -2.89 -9.72 12.14
CA ALA A 64 -3.34 -8.38 12.51
C ALA A 64 -2.19 -7.50 13.01
N VAL A 65 -1.32 -8.03 13.88
CA VAL A 65 -0.16 -7.29 14.39
C VAL A 65 0.75 -6.83 13.24
N LEU A 66 1.07 -7.72 12.30
CA LEU A 66 1.92 -7.38 11.16
C LEU A 66 1.25 -6.35 10.23
N MET A 67 -0.05 -6.51 9.96
CA MET A 67 -0.80 -5.53 9.17
C MET A 67 -0.84 -4.16 9.85
N LEU A 68 -1.09 -4.10 11.17
CA LEU A 68 -1.11 -2.84 11.93
C LEU A 68 0.27 -2.16 11.94
N LEU A 69 1.36 -2.91 12.03
CA LEU A 69 2.72 -2.37 11.85
C LEU A 69 2.90 -1.80 10.44
N GLY A 70 2.48 -2.53 9.41
CA GLY A 70 2.48 -2.04 8.03
C GLY A 70 1.71 -0.73 7.86
N PHE A 71 0.49 -0.63 8.41
CA PHE A 71 -0.31 0.61 8.38
C PHE A 71 0.35 1.74 9.18
N GLY A 72 0.96 1.46 10.33
CA GLY A 72 1.69 2.45 11.12
C GLY A 72 2.88 3.03 10.35
N PHE A 73 3.66 2.18 9.68
CA PHE A 73 4.76 2.62 8.82
C PHE A 73 4.25 3.36 7.58
N SER A 74 3.14 2.96 6.97
CA SER A 74 2.49 3.72 5.88
C SER A 74 2.06 5.11 6.35
N TRP A 75 1.50 5.24 7.56
CA TRP A 75 1.14 6.51 8.18
C TRP A 75 2.35 7.45 8.34
N LEU A 76 3.48 6.93 8.84
CA LEU A 76 4.76 7.67 8.94
C LEU A 76 5.28 8.07 7.56
N GLY A 77 5.16 7.20 6.57
CA GLY A 77 5.48 7.47 5.18
C GLY A 77 4.63 8.62 4.60
N ASP A 78 3.32 8.60 4.86
CA ASP A 78 2.40 9.66 4.45
C ASP A 78 2.78 11.02 5.06
N LEU A 79 3.09 11.03 6.36
CA LEU A 79 3.53 12.23 7.06
C LEU A 79 4.80 12.80 6.42
N THR A 80 5.84 11.98 6.30
CA THR A 80 7.18 12.42 5.86
C THR A 80 7.21 12.84 4.39
N LEU A 81 6.54 12.08 3.49
CA LEU A 81 6.49 12.44 2.07
C LEU A 81 5.62 13.67 1.79
N HIS A 82 4.71 14.05 2.71
CA HIS A 82 3.80 15.16 2.44
C HIS A 82 4.17 16.46 3.15
N ILE A 83 5.20 16.49 3.98
CA ILE A 83 5.69 17.73 4.60
C ILE A 83 5.89 18.81 3.51
N PRO A 84 5.35 20.03 3.67
CA PRO A 84 5.58 21.13 2.75
C PRO A 84 7.07 21.46 2.68
N LYS A 85 7.61 21.60 1.47
CA LYS A 85 9.06 21.85 1.21
C LYS A 85 9.96 20.74 1.78
N PRO A 86 9.75 19.47 1.39
CA PRO A 86 10.53 18.36 1.92
C PRO A 86 12.00 18.49 1.52
N THR A 87 12.90 18.17 2.44
CA THR A 87 14.31 17.94 2.11
C THR A 87 14.50 16.54 1.50
N LYS A 88 15.67 16.28 0.89
CA LYS A 88 16.03 14.94 0.42
C LYS A 88 15.94 13.90 1.54
N VAL A 89 16.25 14.29 2.78
CA VAL A 89 16.17 13.42 3.95
C VAL A 89 14.72 12.98 4.22
N PHE A 90 13.75 13.91 4.21
CA PHE A 90 12.35 13.56 4.40
C PHE A 90 11.81 12.65 3.29
N PHE A 91 12.27 12.83 2.07
CA PHE A 91 11.92 11.94 0.96
C PHE A 91 12.47 10.52 1.18
N LEU A 92 13.75 10.39 1.55
CA LEU A 92 14.36 9.09 1.86
C LEU A 92 13.72 8.42 3.07
N LEU A 93 13.41 9.17 4.13
CA LEU A 93 12.69 8.63 5.29
C LEU A 93 11.30 8.12 4.90
N GLY A 94 10.58 8.85 4.04
CA GLY A 94 9.28 8.41 3.54
C GLY A 94 9.38 7.11 2.75
N MET A 95 10.38 6.99 1.86
CA MET A 95 10.65 5.74 1.14
C MET A 95 11.01 4.59 2.10
N LEU A 96 11.82 4.87 3.13
CA LEU A 96 12.17 3.88 4.15
C LEU A 96 10.92 3.38 4.89
N PHE A 97 10.07 4.31 5.34
CA PHE A 97 8.85 3.94 6.06
C PHE A 97 7.89 3.14 5.19
N PHE A 98 7.65 3.54 3.95
CA PHE A 98 6.84 2.73 3.05
C PHE A 98 7.49 1.38 2.70
N GLY A 99 8.82 1.34 2.54
CA GLY A 99 9.56 0.09 2.36
C GLY A 99 9.34 -0.86 3.52
N MET A 100 9.44 -0.36 4.77
CA MET A 100 9.12 -1.15 5.98
C MET A 100 7.66 -1.61 6.00
N ALA A 101 6.71 -0.76 5.57
CA ALA A 101 5.31 -1.15 5.46
C ALA A 101 5.14 -2.37 4.53
N HIS A 102 5.78 -2.35 3.35
CA HIS A 102 5.73 -3.48 2.41
C HIS A 102 6.36 -4.76 2.98
N VAL A 103 7.44 -4.64 3.75
CA VAL A 103 8.03 -5.79 4.46
C VAL A 103 7.02 -6.38 5.44
N PHE A 104 6.37 -5.57 6.27
CA PHE A 104 5.38 -6.07 7.22
C PHE A 104 4.14 -6.66 6.55
N TYR A 105 3.63 -6.06 5.47
CA TYR A 105 2.55 -6.64 4.68
C TYR A 105 2.97 -7.99 4.08
N CYS A 106 4.19 -8.09 3.53
CA CYS A 106 4.71 -9.34 3.01
C CYS A 106 4.81 -10.42 4.09
N MET A 107 5.31 -10.07 5.29
CA MET A 107 5.35 -10.97 6.44
C MET A 107 3.95 -11.43 6.88
N ALA A 108 2.94 -10.55 6.81
CA ALA A 108 1.56 -10.91 7.07
C ALA A 108 1.05 -11.94 6.05
N TYR A 109 1.35 -11.76 4.77
CA TYR A 109 0.97 -12.70 3.71
C TYR A 109 1.63 -14.07 3.88
N LEU A 110 2.85 -14.15 4.41
CA LEU A 110 3.47 -15.43 4.76
C LEU A 110 2.68 -16.18 5.83
N LYS A 111 1.98 -15.48 6.74
CA LYS A 111 1.09 -16.14 7.70
C LYS A 111 -0.13 -16.75 7.04
N ILE A 112 -0.70 -16.09 6.03
CA ILE A 112 -1.78 -16.66 5.21
C ILE A 112 -1.26 -17.92 4.47
N GLN A 113 -0.11 -17.80 3.81
CA GLN A 113 0.48 -18.92 3.08
C GLN A 113 0.73 -20.14 3.96
N GLN A 114 1.33 -19.95 5.13
CA GLN A 114 1.59 -21.04 6.07
C GLN A 114 0.29 -21.72 6.55
N LYS A 115 -0.82 -20.95 6.64
CA LYS A 115 -2.14 -21.46 7.01
C LYS A 115 -2.81 -22.23 5.86
N LEU A 116 -2.72 -21.71 4.63
CA LEU A 116 -3.36 -22.31 3.45
C LEU A 116 -2.54 -23.46 2.84
N PHE A 117 -1.22 -23.36 2.90
CA PHE A 117 -0.27 -24.29 2.29
C PHE A 117 0.81 -24.71 3.32
N PRO A 118 0.45 -25.52 4.34
CA PRO A 118 1.41 -25.93 5.37
C PRO A 118 2.62 -26.64 4.78
N GLY A 119 3.83 -26.22 5.19
CA GLY A 119 5.08 -26.80 4.71
C GLY A 119 5.60 -26.23 3.38
N SER A 120 4.89 -25.30 2.75
CA SER A 120 5.44 -24.55 1.60
C SER A 120 6.59 -23.63 2.04
N PRO A 121 7.57 -23.35 1.15
CA PRO A 121 8.61 -22.38 1.43
C PRO A 121 7.99 -20.99 1.57
N ASP A 122 8.60 -20.11 2.40
CA ASP A 122 8.14 -18.73 2.59
C ASP A 122 8.08 -17.96 1.27
N PHE A 123 9.09 -18.16 0.42
CA PHE A 123 9.12 -17.61 -0.93
C PHE A 123 9.51 -18.70 -1.92
N PHE A 124 8.75 -18.77 -3.01
CA PHE A 124 9.13 -19.56 -4.17
C PHE A 124 10.16 -18.76 -5.00
N TRP A 125 11.14 -19.46 -5.61
CA TRP A 125 12.13 -18.79 -6.46
C TRP A 125 11.49 -18.02 -7.62
N GLN A 126 10.34 -18.48 -8.12
CA GLN A 126 9.57 -17.82 -9.18
C GLN A 126 9.05 -16.44 -8.73
N GLU A 127 8.64 -16.30 -7.47
CA GLU A 127 8.19 -15.00 -6.91
C GLU A 127 9.33 -14.00 -6.85
N ILE A 128 10.49 -14.46 -6.39
CA ILE A 128 11.71 -13.62 -6.33
C ILE A 128 12.11 -13.20 -7.75
N ALA A 129 12.14 -14.14 -8.69
CA ALA A 129 12.46 -13.87 -10.10
C ALA A 129 11.46 -12.90 -10.71
N ALA A 130 10.16 -13.06 -10.45
CA ALA A 130 9.11 -12.17 -10.92
C ALA A 130 9.25 -10.75 -10.30
N ALA A 131 9.55 -10.63 -9.00
CA ALA A 131 9.76 -9.33 -8.36
C ALA A 131 10.95 -8.58 -8.96
N VAL A 132 12.05 -9.29 -9.20
CA VAL A 132 13.23 -8.73 -9.87
C VAL A 132 12.90 -8.33 -11.31
N ALA A 133 12.19 -9.17 -12.05
CA ALA A 133 11.79 -8.89 -13.43
C ALA A 133 10.85 -7.66 -13.53
N VAL A 134 9.84 -7.55 -12.66
CA VAL A 134 8.93 -6.40 -12.60
C VAL A 134 9.70 -5.13 -12.25
N THR A 135 10.59 -5.19 -11.26
CA THR A 135 11.46 -4.06 -10.88
C THR A 135 12.35 -3.64 -12.05
N ALA A 136 13.02 -4.59 -12.70
CA ALA A 136 13.87 -4.33 -13.87
C ALA A 136 13.06 -3.73 -15.02
N ALA A 137 11.89 -4.27 -15.34
CA ALA A 137 11.00 -3.76 -16.38
C ALA A 137 10.57 -2.30 -16.09
N PHE A 138 10.23 -1.98 -14.84
CA PHE A 138 9.91 -0.61 -14.43
C PHE A 138 11.11 0.33 -14.65
N LEU A 139 12.31 -0.06 -14.20
CA LEU A 139 13.52 0.73 -14.38
C LEU A 139 13.87 0.92 -15.86
N ILE A 140 13.85 -0.15 -16.66
CA ILE A 140 14.11 -0.09 -18.11
C ILE A 140 13.09 0.84 -18.79
N ALA A 141 11.80 0.71 -18.46
CA ALA A 141 10.75 1.54 -19.03
C ALA A 141 10.89 3.02 -18.68
N THR A 142 11.39 3.34 -17.47
CA THR A 142 11.64 4.72 -17.07
C THR A 142 12.90 5.29 -17.75
N TYR A 143 14.01 4.55 -17.75
CA TYR A 143 15.23 4.98 -18.44
C TYR A 143 15.05 5.11 -19.96
N SER A 144 14.27 4.24 -20.61
CA SER A 144 13.94 4.35 -22.04
C SER A 144 13.13 5.61 -22.39
N LYS A 145 12.55 6.28 -21.39
CA LYS A 145 11.84 7.57 -21.52
C LYS A 145 12.65 8.75 -21.00
N ASP A 146 13.97 8.60 -20.87
CA ASP A 146 14.89 9.61 -20.34
C ASP A 146 14.54 10.08 -18.92
N ILE A 147 13.95 9.21 -18.08
CA ILE A 147 13.70 9.50 -16.67
C ILE A 147 14.90 9.00 -15.86
N HIS A 148 15.70 9.94 -15.37
CA HIS A 148 16.90 9.64 -14.60
C HIS A 148 16.71 9.94 -13.12
N PHE A 149 16.93 8.94 -12.27
CA PHE A 149 16.75 9.06 -10.82
C PHE A 149 17.96 9.63 -10.08
N GLY A 150 19.11 9.81 -10.77
CA GLY A 150 20.34 10.33 -10.18
C GLY A 150 20.75 9.54 -8.94
N ALA A 151 21.06 10.24 -7.84
CA ALA A 151 21.43 9.62 -6.58
C ALA A 151 20.32 8.78 -5.92
N MET A 152 19.07 8.91 -6.38
CA MET A 152 17.92 8.13 -5.89
C MET A 152 17.77 6.79 -6.61
N ALA A 153 18.58 6.48 -7.63
CA ALA A 153 18.44 5.25 -8.41
C ALA A 153 18.53 3.99 -7.53
N VAL A 154 19.53 3.88 -6.66
CA VAL A 154 19.69 2.72 -5.78
C VAL A 154 18.57 2.63 -4.74
N PRO A 155 18.28 3.67 -3.93
CA PRO A 155 17.15 3.62 -2.99
C PRO A 155 15.83 3.28 -3.67
N LEU A 156 15.55 3.85 -4.84
CA LEU A 156 14.31 3.59 -5.59
C LEU A 156 14.24 2.15 -6.10
N SER A 157 15.36 1.59 -6.57
CA SER A 157 15.42 0.18 -7.02
C SER A 157 15.14 -0.78 -5.88
N VAL A 158 15.76 -0.57 -4.72
CA VAL A 158 15.50 -1.38 -3.51
C VAL A 158 14.04 -1.25 -3.08
N TYR A 159 13.52 -0.04 -3.03
CA TYR A 159 12.12 0.22 -2.71
C TYR A 159 11.17 -0.48 -3.69
N SER A 160 11.42 -0.35 -5.00
CA SER A 160 10.60 -0.99 -6.03
C SER A 160 10.60 -2.52 -5.92
N CYS A 161 11.71 -3.11 -5.47
CA CYS A 161 11.79 -4.55 -5.22
C CYS A 161 10.86 -4.97 -4.06
N PHE A 162 10.81 -4.22 -2.95
CA PHE A 162 9.87 -4.51 -1.85
C PHE A 162 8.41 -4.36 -2.29
N VAL A 163 8.07 -3.31 -3.04
CA VAL A 163 6.73 -3.12 -3.60
C VAL A 163 6.35 -4.28 -4.52
N SER A 164 7.24 -4.67 -5.43
CA SER A 164 7.01 -5.77 -6.38
C SER A 164 6.83 -7.10 -5.65
N MET A 165 7.67 -7.39 -4.64
CA MET A 165 7.56 -8.61 -3.84
C MET A 165 6.21 -8.68 -3.10
N MET A 166 5.81 -7.59 -2.44
CA MET A 166 4.51 -7.52 -1.75
C MET A 166 3.35 -7.76 -2.72
N THR A 167 3.38 -7.12 -3.90
CA THR A 167 2.33 -7.28 -4.91
C THR A 167 2.27 -8.68 -5.48
N ILE A 168 3.41 -9.28 -5.79
CA ILE A 168 3.46 -10.66 -6.31
C ILE A 168 2.94 -11.63 -5.28
N LYS A 169 3.36 -11.48 -4.00
CA LYS A 169 2.92 -12.35 -2.93
C LYS A 169 1.41 -12.25 -2.68
N SER A 170 0.86 -11.01 -2.63
CA SER A 170 -0.59 -10.82 -2.50
C SER A 170 -1.36 -11.38 -3.70
N SER A 171 -0.79 -11.26 -4.91
CA SER A 171 -1.43 -11.75 -6.14
C SER A 171 -1.40 -13.26 -6.23
N GLU A 172 -0.29 -13.90 -5.89
CA GLU A 172 -0.15 -15.34 -5.85
C GLU A 172 -1.18 -15.96 -4.89
N LEU A 173 -1.24 -15.46 -3.66
CA LEU A 173 -2.20 -15.92 -2.66
C LEU A 173 -3.65 -15.70 -3.11
N GLY A 174 -3.97 -14.51 -3.60
CA GLY A 174 -5.32 -14.20 -4.07
C GLY A 174 -5.75 -15.09 -5.26
N ILE A 175 -4.85 -15.33 -6.22
CA ILE A 175 -5.12 -16.22 -7.36
C ILE A 175 -5.28 -17.67 -6.88
N SER A 176 -4.41 -18.15 -5.99
CA SER A 176 -4.49 -19.50 -5.44
C SER A 176 -5.81 -19.75 -4.71
N MET A 177 -6.30 -18.77 -3.94
CA MET A 177 -7.61 -18.82 -3.30
C MET A 177 -8.76 -18.87 -4.32
N LEU A 178 -8.72 -18.02 -5.37
CA LEU A 178 -9.74 -18.02 -6.43
C LEU A 178 -9.78 -19.35 -7.20
N LEU A 179 -8.65 -20.02 -7.38
CA LEU A 179 -8.56 -21.33 -8.04
C LEU A 179 -8.98 -22.49 -7.13
N GLY A 180 -9.00 -22.29 -5.81
CA GLY A 180 -9.30 -23.31 -4.80
C GLY A 180 -10.77 -23.74 -4.74
N LYS A 181 -11.66 -23.14 -5.52
CA LYS A 181 -13.11 -23.47 -5.65
C LYS A 181 -13.96 -23.27 -4.38
N ASP A 182 -13.43 -22.75 -3.29
CA ASP A 182 -14.25 -22.36 -2.14
C ASP A 182 -14.81 -20.95 -2.35
N THR A 183 -16.15 -20.84 -2.35
CA THR A 183 -16.82 -19.54 -2.53
C THR A 183 -16.58 -18.56 -1.36
N ALA A 184 -16.23 -19.06 -0.17
CA ALA A 184 -15.89 -18.25 0.99
C ALA A 184 -14.58 -17.48 0.80
N ASP A 185 -13.69 -17.95 -0.06
CA ASP A 185 -12.38 -17.35 -0.33
C ASP A 185 -12.40 -16.24 -1.39
N ILE A 186 -13.50 -16.07 -2.11
CA ILE A 186 -13.59 -15.10 -3.22
C ILE A 186 -13.37 -13.66 -2.74
N LEU A 187 -14.07 -13.23 -1.70
CA LEU A 187 -13.99 -11.86 -1.22
C LEU A 187 -12.62 -11.52 -0.60
N PRO A 188 -12.06 -12.34 0.31
CA PRO A 188 -10.70 -12.15 0.81
C PRO A 188 -9.64 -12.17 -0.31
N ALA A 189 -9.76 -13.05 -1.30
CA ALA A 189 -8.87 -13.11 -2.45
C ALA A 189 -8.90 -11.80 -3.27
N ILE A 190 -10.09 -11.27 -3.56
CA ILE A 190 -10.26 -9.99 -4.26
C ILE A 190 -9.60 -8.85 -3.47
N PHE A 191 -9.75 -8.81 -2.15
CA PHE A 191 -9.17 -7.76 -1.32
C PHE A 191 -7.64 -7.83 -1.30
N LEU A 192 -7.05 -9.02 -1.24
CA LEU A 192 -5.60 -9.20 -1.38
C LEU A 192 -5.10 -8.70 -2.75
N LEU A 193 -5.74 -9.14 -3.83
CA LEU A 193 -5.39 -8.74 -5.20
C LEU A 193 -5.47 -7.24 -5.40
N LEU A 194 -6.62 -6.64 -5.08
CA LEU A 194 -6.84 -5.21 -5.26
C LEU A 194 -5.92 -4.38 -4.36
N GLY A 195 -5.72 -4.79 -3.11
CA GLY A 195 -4.82 -4.11 -2.18
C GLY A 195 -3.39 -4.03 -2.72
N GLY A 196 -2.81 -5.16 -3.13
CA GLY A 196 -1.44 -5.21 -3.66
C GLY A 196 -1.29 -4.48 -5.00
N ILE A 197 -2.18 -4.75 -5.96
CA ILE A 197 -2.10 -4.16 -7.31
C ILE A 197 -2.30 -2.64 -7.27
N LEU A 198 -3.32 -2.14 -6.56
CA LEU A 198 -3.60 -0.72 -6.48
C LEU A 198 -2.48 0.03 -5.75
N PHE A 199 -1.87 -0.58 -4.73
CA PHE A 199 -0.71 0.02 -4.05
C PHE A 199 0.47 0.19 -5.01
N SER A 200 0.82 -0.86 -5.76
CA SER A 200 1.90 -0.79 -6.76
C SER A 200 1.64 0.24 -7.85
N LEU A 201 0.41 0.31 -8.37
CA LEU A 201 0.03 1.31 -9.36
C LEU A 201 0.14 2.73 -8.82
N SER A 202 -0.22 2.93 -7.55
CA SER A 202 -0.01 4.20 -6.86
C SER A 202 1.47 4.56 -6.81
N ASP A 203 2.32 3.65 -6.35
CA ASP A 203 3.75 3.90 -6.16
C ASP A 203 4.48 4.15 -7.49
N ALA A 204 4.17 3.36 -8.52
CA ALA A 204 4.69 3.59 -9.86
C ALA A 204 4.31 5.00 -10.39
N SER A 205 3.05 5.40 -10.21
CA SER A 205 2.59 6.73 -10.62
C SER A 205 3.21 7.85 -9.78
N LEU A 206 3.44 7.63 -8.48
CA LEU A 206 4.16 8.57 -7.61
C LEU A 206 5.60 8.76 -8.06
N GLY A 207 6.28 7.69 -8.43
CA GLY A 207 7.62 7.74 -9.00
C GLY A 207 7.68 8.63 -10.25
N LEU A 208 6.77 8.41 -11.21
CA LEU A 208 6.68 9.24 -12.41
C LEU A 208 6.44 10.72 -12.09
N ILE A 209 5.48 11.03 -11.22
CA ILE A 209 5.14 12.41 -10.82
C ILE A 209 6.33 13.10 -10.12
N THR A 210 7.13 12.34 -9.39
CA THR A 210 8.21 12.89 -8.56
C THR A 210 9.46 13.17 -9.38
N PHE A 211 9.81 12.29 -10.30
CA PHE A 211 11.09 12.34 -11.02
C PHE A 211 10.99 12.96 -12.43
N ASP A 212 9.79 13.19 -12.95
CA ASP A 212 9.62 13.76 -14.27
C ASP A 212 8.48 14.79 -14.34
N THR A 213 8.81 16.02 -14.70
CA THR A 213 7.86 17.12 -14.82
C THR A 213 6.80 16.91 -15.90
N ARG A 214 7.09 16.11 -16.95
CA ARG A 214 6.12 15.72 -18.00
C ARG A 214 4.91 14.99 -17.44
N TYR A 215 5.10 14.24 -16.34
CA TYR A 215 4.07 13.46 -15.64
C TYR A 215 3.45 14.21 -14.45
N LYS A 216 3.90 15.41 -14.13
CA LYS A 216 3.32 16.24 -13.06
C LYS A 216 1.97 16.82 -13.49
N LYS A 217 0.98 15.94 -13.71
CA LYS A 217 -0.37 16.28 -14.16
C LYS A 217 -1.39 15.97 -13.06
N PHE A 218 -2.39 16.84 -12.91
CA PHE A 218 -3.43 16.64 -11.89
C PHE A 218 -4.17 15.31 -12.03
N LYS A 219 -4.48 14.88 -13.26
CA LYS A 219 -5.13 13.58 -13.52
C LYS A 219 -4.31 12.40 -12.98
N LEU A 220 -2.97 12.41 -13.22
CA LEU A 220 -2.10 11.36 -12.70
C LEU A 220 -1.99 11.43 -11.17
N LYS A 221 -2.04 12.64 -10.59
CA LYS A 221 -2.07 12.79 -9.13
C LYS A 221 -3.39 12.28 -8.52
N ILE A 222 -4.54 12.49 -9.18
CA ILE A 222 -5.81 11.86 -8.78
C ILE A 222 -5.66 10.34 -8.79
N PHE A 223 -5.17 9.77 -9.90
CA PHE A 223 -4.97 8.33 -10.02
C PHE A 223 -4.08 7.79 -8.89
N ASN A 224 -2.88 8.37 -8.69
CA ASN A 224 -1.99 8.02 -7.59
C ASN A 224 -2.69 8.03 -6.22
N THR A 225 -3.44 9.08 -5.94
CA THR A 225 -4.04 9.25 -4.60
C THR A 225 -5.20 8.29 -4.38
N VAL A 226 -6.09 8.16 -5.38
CA VAL A 226 -7.27 7.28 -5.27
C VAL A 226 -6.84 5.81 -5.17
N THR A 227 -5.88 5.37 -6.01
CA THR A 227 -5.38 3.99 -5.95
C THR A 227 -4.69 3.69 -4.62
N TYR A 228 -3.94 4.65 -4.06
CA TYR A 228 -3.31 4.51 -2.76
C TYR A 228 -4.30 4.29 -1.62
N PHE A 229 -5.25 5.22 -1.44
CA PHE A 229 -6.20 5.13 -0.34
C PHE A 229 -7.17 3.95 -0.52
N ALA A 230 -7.58 3.64 -1.75
CA ALA A 230 -8.35 2.42 -2.03
C ALA A 230 -7.57 1.15 -1.65
N ALA A 231 -6.27 1.08 -1.98
CA ALA A 231 -5.42 -0.03 -1.58
C ALA A 231 -5.38 -0.19 -0.06
N GLN A 232 -5.19 0.90 0.68
CA GLN A 232 -5.16 0.87 2.15
C GLN A 232 -6.49 0.35 2.74
N VAL A 233 -7.62 0.76 2.18
CA VAL A 233 -8.95 0.27 2.61
C VAL A 233 -9.10 -1.23 2.32
N PHE A 234 -8.74 -1.70 1.12
CA PHE A 234 -8.80 -3.14 0.81
C PHE A 234 -7.89 -3.95 1.72
N LEU A 235 -6.66 -3.50 1.95
CA LEU A 235 -5.72 -4.15 2.87
C LEU A 235 -6.25 -4.17 4.32
N ALA A 236 -6.89 -3.09 4.78
CA ALA A 236 -7.48 -3.06 6.12
C ALA A 236 -8.59 -4.13 6.28
N PHE A 237 -9.42 -4.31 5.26
CA PHE A 237 -10.46 -5.34 5.29
C PHE A 237 -9.92 -6.76 5.25
N THR A 238 -8.68 -7.01 4.76
CA THR A 238 -8.10 -8.37 4.82
C THR A 238 -7.95 -8.87 6.26
N VAL A 239 -7.77 -7.95 7.23
CA VAL A 239 -7.70 -8.30 8.66
C VAL A 239 -8.97 -9.01 9.14
N LEU A 240 -10.12 -8.74 8.55
CA LEU A 240 -11.39 -9.40 8.89
C LEU A 240 -11.38 -10.91 8.58
N PHE A 241 -10.64 -11.33 7.55
CA PHE A 241 -10.71 -12.67 7.00
C PHE A 241 -9.55 -13.57 7.44
N PHE A 242 -8.39 -13.01 7.73
CA PHE A 242 -7.16 -13.78 7.95
C PHE A 242 -6.64 -13.75 9.39
N ASN A 243 -7.33 -13.09 10.26
CA ASN A 243 -6.93 -12.97 11.66
C ASN A 243 -7.51 -14.07 12.53
#